data_2b6ac3749994760e09989f2e5da67906
#
_entry.id   2b6ac3749994760e09989f2e5da67906
#
_cell.length_a   1.000
_cell.length_b   1.000
_cell.length_c   1.000
_cell.angle_alpha   90.00
_cell.angle_beta   90.00
_cell.angle_gamma   90.00
#
_symmetry.space_group_name_H-M   'P 1'
#
loop_
_entity.id
_entity.type
_entity.pdbx_description
1 polymer ?
#
loop_
_entity_poly.entity_id
_entity_poly.type
_entity_poly.pdbx_seq_one_letter_code
_entity_poly.pdbx_strand_id
1 'polypeptide(L)'
;MSLQSSDRLPVLWLCGPAGVGKTTAGWELFTRLTSGGLPAGYADIDQLGIFLPGPPEDPDLHRMKARNLAAVLANFRVRGARCAVVSGVVDPVQGVYTDELPGAALTVCRLRAEREELARRFTGRGMLTHLVQETLDEADVMDASGFGDVCIDTTGLDVSAVLQEVAARVGDWTVLGTGDLRAEAERAAEAVVPADPGVEAPLLWLCGPTGVGKSTIGWQVYQHVRRSVRTAYVDLDQLAFLRPVPSDRLARHRLRADNLAALWRTYRNAGAEAIIVTGPVEDEATAKMYAAALPRTEVTLCRLHAGRAALAERIESRSRGGSWPAPGDPLKGRSAAELRRIADEAAATAVALERASLGRLHVDTDGRTVEESVAAIVAAWPARRR
;
A
#
# COMPACT_ATOMS: atom_id res chain seq x y z
N MET A 1 -5.91 3.98 30.99
CA MET A 1 -5.60 5.43 30.92
C MET A 1 -6.05 5.92 29.55
N SER A 2 -7.01 6.84 29.47
CA SER A 2 -7.40 7.41 28.17
C SER A 2 -6.29 8.36 27.70
N LEU A 3 -5.80 8.16 26.48
CA LEU A 3 -4.86 9.07 25.83
C LEU A 3 -5.50 10.48 25.81
N GLN A 4 -4.74 11.51 26.20
CA GLN A 4 -5.21 12.88 26.09
C GLN A 4 -5.31 13.24 24.60
N SER A 5 -6.21 14.14 24.23
CA SER A 5 -6.48 14.52 22.83
C SER A 5 -5.23 15.04 22.08
N SER A 6 -4.23 15.55 22.84
CA SER A 6 -2.95 16.04 22.31
C SER A 6 -2.00 14.96 21.77
N ASP A 7 -2.28 13.68 22.06
CA ASP A 7 -1.33 12.58 21.83
C ASP A 7 -1.65 11.77 20.57
N ARG A 8 -2.70 12.12 19.85
CA ARG A 8 -3.16 11.39 18.65
C ARG A 8 -2.63 12.05 17.38
N LEU A 9 -2.29 11.23 16.37
CA LEU A 9 -1.94 11.73 15.05
C LEU A 9 -3.20 12.20 14.32
N PRO A 10 -3.28 13.45 13.83
CA PRO A 10 -4.35 13.90 12.95
C PRO A 10 -4.42 13.06 11.69
N VAL A 11 -5.57 12.51 11.37
CA VAL A 11 -5.79 11.66 10.19
C VAL A 11 -7.04 12.08 9.46
N LEU A 12 -6.92 12.45 8.20
CA LEU A 12 -8.06 12.61 7.29
C LEU A 12 -8.21 11.36 6.43
N TRP A 13 -9.35 10.69 6.58
CA TRP A 13 -9.68 9.50 5.78
C TRP A 13 -10.73 9.83 4.72
N LEU A 14 -10.32 9.82 3.45
CA LEU A 14 -11.21 9.93 2.31
C LEU A 14 -11.74 8.54 1.94
N CYS A 15 -12.99 8.25 2.24
CA CYS A 15 -13.64 6.98 1.97
C CYS A 15 -14.81 7.12 0.98
N GLY A 16 -15.45 6.00 0.62
CA GLY A 16 -16.58 5.95 -0.32
C GLY A 16 -16.44 4.79 -1.30
N PRO A 17 -17.38 4.60 -2.23
CA PRO A 17 -17.41 3.47 -3.15
C PRO A 17 -16.23 3.48 -4.14
N ALA A 18 -15.95 2.33 -4.75
CA ALA A 18 -14.94 2.25 -5.80
C ALA A 18 -15.30 3.18 -6.98
N GLY A 19 -14.33 3.88 -7.55
CA GLY A 19 -14.58 4.81 -8.66
C GLY A 19 -14.85 6.26 -8.27
N VAL A 20 -15.21 6.56 -7.01
CA VAL A 20 -15.59 7.92 -6.58
C VAL A 20 -14.43 8.94 -6.57
N GLY A 21 -13.16 8.49 -6.63
CA GLY A 21 -12.00 9.37 -6.71
C GLY A 21 -11.18 9.48 -5.43
N LYS A 22 -11.41 8.65 -4.40
CA LYS A 22 -10.71 8.67 -3.11
C LYS A 22 -9.19 8.76 -3.21
N THR A 23 -8.60 7.81 -3.93
CA THR A 23 -7.14 7.68 -4.07
C THR A 23 -6.55 8.91 -4.78
N THR A 24 -7.24 9.42 -5.82
CA THR A 24 -6.79 10.60 -6.56
C THR A 24 -6.85 11.84 -5.69
N ALA A 25 -7.96 12.09 -5.01
CA ALA A 25 -8.12 13.22 -4.10
C ALA A 25 -7.16 13.12 -2.90
N GLY A 26 -7.04 11.94 -2.29
CA GLY A 26 -6.13 11.72 -1.16
C GLY A 26 -4.68 11.95 -1.51
N TRP A 27 -4.23 11.45 -2.67
CA TRP A 27 -2.87 11.66 -3.13
C TRP A 27 -2.56 13.12 -3.45
N GLU A 28 -3.48 13.82 -4.12
CA GLU A 28 -3.33 15.23 -4.43
C GLU A 28 -3.30 16.07 -3.14
N LEU A 29 -4.16 15.77 -2.17
CA LEU A 29 -4.15 16.43 -0.86
C LEU A 29 -2.81 16.22 -0.14
N PHE A 30 -2.33 14.97 -0.04
CA PHE A 30 -1.02 14.65 0.51
C PHE A 30 0.10 15.43 -0.17
N THR A 31 0.04 15.54 -1.51
CA THR A 31 1.03 16.28 -2.30
C THR A 31 0.99 17.77 -1.97
N ARG A 32 -0.19 18.39 -1.86
CA ARG A 32 -0.33 19.82 -1.50
C ARG A 32 0.17 20.10 -0.09
N LEU A 33 -0.21 19.31 0.90
CA LEU A 33 0.25 19.43 2.28
C LEU A 33 1.78 19.39 2.36
N THR A 34 2.37 18.41 1.72
CA THR A 34 3.82 18.20 1.78
C THR A 34 4.62 19.21 0.94
N SER A 35 4.06 19.71 -0.15
CA SER A 35 4.64 20.84 -0.91
C SER A 35 4.58 22.14 -0.13
N GLY A 36 3.58 22.30 0.75
CA GLY A 36 3.50 23.39 1.74
C GLY A 36 4.44 23.25 2.93
N GLY A 37 5.28 22.20 2.96
CA GLY A 37 6.27 21.96 4.01
C GLY A 37 5.73 21.19 5.24
N LEU A 38 4.49 20.71 5.24
CA LEU A 38 3.95 19.93 6.34
C LEU A 38 4.43 18.48 6.25
N PRO A 39 5.15 17.94 7.26
CA PRO A 39 5.50 16.53 7.30
C PRO A 39 4.25 15.64 7.40
N ALA A 40 4.01 14.81 6.42
CA ALA A 40 2.81 13.99 6.36
C ALA A 40 3.07 12.58 5.84
N GLY A 41 2.20 11.64 6.27
CA GLY A 41 2.11 10.31 5.71
C GLY A 41 0.90 10.16 4.78
N TYR A 42 0.97 9.20 3.85
CA TYR A 42 -0.18 8.77 3.06
C TYR A 42 -0.29 7.24 3.09
N ALA A 43 -1.50 6.73 3.24
CA ALA A 43 -1.78 5.31 3.16
C ALA A 43 -3.02 5.04 2.28
N ASP A 44 -2.90 4.09 1.37
CA ASP A 44 -4.04 3.49 0.69
C ASP A 44 -4.44 2.23 1.47
N ILE A 45 -5.62 2.26 2.09
CA ILE A 45 -6.07 1.19 2.98
C ILE A 45 -6.24 -0.14 2.24
N ASP A 46 -6.52 -0.10 0.94
CA ASP A 46 -6.70 -1.30 0.13
C ASP A 46 -5.39 -2.07 -0.04
N GLN A 47 -4.24 -1.40 0.12
CA GLN A 47 -2.92 -2.02 0.11
C GLN A 47 -2.51 -2.64 1.45
N LEU A 48 -3.25 -2.35 2.52
CA LEU A 48 -2.94 -2.83 3.87
C LEU A 48 -3.68 -4.11 4.26
N GLY A 49 -4.54 -4.66 3.38
CA GLY A 49 -5.34 -5.83 3.70
C GLY A 49 -5.49 -6.78 2.50
N ILE A 50 -4.38 -7.28 1.95
CA ILE A 50 -4.44 -8.23 0.84
C ILE A 50 -4.17 -9.65 1.37
N PHE A 51 -5.23 -10.29 1.87
CA PHE A 51 -5.22 -11.63 2.45
C PHE A 51 -6.58 -12.31 2.23
N LEU A 52 -6.78 -12.96 1.11
CA LEU A 52 -8.05 -13.56 0.72
C LEU A 52 -7.96 -15.10 0.65
N PRO A 53 -8.99 -15.83 1.13
CA PRO A 53 -10.16 -15.30 1.83
C PRO A 53 -9.82 -14.76 3.21
N GLY A 54 -10.56 -13.74 3.66
CA GLY A 54 -10.46 -13.23 5.02
C GLY A 54 -10.89 -14.26 6.07
N PRO A 55 -10.60 -14.04 7.35
CA PRO A 55 -11.10 -14.86 8.42
C PRO A 55 -12.63 -14.70 8.55
N PRO A 56 -13.36 -15.71 9.04
CA PRO A 56 -14.84 -15.66 9.11
C PRO A 56 -15.41 -14.46 9.86
N GLU A 57 -14.68 -13.96 10.87
CA GLU A 57 -15.04 -12.80 11.69
C GLU A 57 -14.76 -11.45 11.01
N ASP A 58 -13.99 -11.44 9.93
CA ASP A 58 -13.60 -10.23 9.16
C ASP A 58 -13.40 -10.60 7.68
N PRO A 59 -14.45 -11.04 6.97
CA PRO A 59 -14.33 -11.61 5.62
C PRO A 59 -13.80 -10.59 4.60
N ASP A 60 -14.14 -9.31 4.76
CA ASP A 60 -13.73 -8.20 3.87
C ASP A 60 -12.48 -7.46 4.40
N LEU A 61 -11.92 -7.95 5.51
CA LEU A 61 -10.67 -7.47 6.11
C LEU A 61 -10.73 -6.02 6.61
N HIS A 62 -11.91 -5.48 6.90
CA HIS A 62 -12.03 -4.09 7.33
C HIS A 62 -11.36 -3.84 8.69
N ARG A 63 -11.54 -4.74 9.67
CA ARG A 63 -10.84 -4.66 10.96
C ARG A 63 -9.34 -4.89 10.82
N MET A 64 -8.94 -5.87 10.02
CA MET A 64 -7.53 -6.15 9.75
C MET A 64 -6.85 -4.94 9.09
N LYS A 65 -7.47 -4.33 8.09
CA LYS A 65 -6.98 -3.11 7.44
C LYS A 65 -6.82 -1.97 8.46
N ALA A 66 -7.78 -1.79 9.36
CA ALA A 66 -7.71 -0.76 10.40
C ALA A 66 -6.54 -1.02 11.38
N ARG A 67 -6.32 -2.27 11.84
CA ARG A 67 -5.16 -2.64 12.68
C ARG A 67 -3.83 -2.39 11.96
N ASN A 68 -3.73 -2.78 10.70
CA ASN A 68 -2.55 -2.54 9.89
C ASN A 68 -2.29 -1.04 9.71
N LEU A 69 -3.35 -0.26 9.48
CA LEU A 69 -3.26 1.20 9.39
C LEU A 69 -2.77 1.80 10.72
N ALA A 70 -3.27 1.36 11.86
CA ALA A 70 -2.81 1.84 13.17
C ALA A 70 -1.29 1.71 13.33
N ALA A 71 -0.74 0.56 12.93
CA ALA A 71 0.70 0.31 12.99
C ALA A 71 1.48 1.19 11.98
N VAL A 72 0.97 1.37 10.76
CA VAL A 72 1.59 2.25 9.75
C VAL A 72 1.59 3.70 10.22
N LEU A 73 0.48 4.19 10.79
CA LEU A 73 0.38 5.54 11.35
C LEU A 73 1.34 5.76 12.52
N ALA A 74 1.49 4.78 13.41
CA ALA A 74 2.48 4.82 14.49
C ALA A 74 3.91 4.93 13.94
N ASN A 75 4.25 4.16 12.91
CA ASN A 75 5.54 4.21 12.24
C ASN A 75 5.79 5.54 11.50
N PHE A 76 4.77 6.15 10.91
CA PHE A 76 4.86 7.50 10.32
C PHE A 76 5.11 8.55 11.40
N ARG A 77 4.38 8.47 12.52
CA ARG A 77 4.53 9.40 13.65
C ARG A 77 5.94 9.36 14.25
N VAL A 78 6.48 8.17 14.54
CA VAL A 78 7.86 7.99 15.05
C VAL A 78 8.89 8.64 14.12
N ARG A 79 8.59 8.73 12.83
CA ARG A 79 9.46 9.34 11.81
C ARG A 79 9.13 10.80 11.50
N GLY A 80 8.32 11.43 12.36
CA GLY A 80 8.08 12.86 12.33
C GLY A 80 6.89 13.31 11.47
N ALA A 81 6.02 12.40 11.03
CA ALA A 81 4.75 12.82 10.44
C ALA A 81 3.91 13.59 11.47
N ARG A 82 3.37 14.71 11.06
CA ARG A 82 2.48 15.55 11.87
C ARG A 82 1.01 15.31 11.57
N CYS A 83 0.72 14.72 10.44
CA CYS A 83 -0.61 14.26 10.05
C CYS A 83 -0.50 13.11 9.05
N ALA A 84 -1.62 12.48 8.74
CA ALA A 84 -1.70 11.51 7.66
C ALA A 84 -2.99 11.66 6.86
N VAL A 85 -2.90 11.40 5.55
CA VAL A 85 -4.05 11.24 4.67
C VAL A 85 -4.23 9.75 4.38
N VAL A 86 -5.43 9.25 4.55
CA VAL A 86 -5.80 7.87 4.24
C VAL A 86 -6.84 7.87 3.13
N SER A 87 -6.72 6.99 2.17
CA SER A 87 -7.76 6.76 1.16
C SER A 87 -8.13 5.28 1.09
N GLY A 88 -9.34 5.00 0.63
CA GLY A 88 -9.78 3.66 0.29
C GLY A 88 -11.13 3.29 0.87
N VAL A 89 -11.48 2.00 0.80
CA VAL A 89 -12.78 1.50 1.21
C VAL A 89 -12.89 1.36 2.73
N VAL A 90 -14.11 1.37 3.21
CA VAL A 90 -14.49 1.11 4.61
C VAL A 90 -15.67 0.15 4.61
N ASP A 91 -16.03 -0.38 5.76
CA ASP A 91 -17.27 -1.14 5.90
C ASP A 91 -18.47 -0.28 5.46
N PRO A 92 -19.28 -0.72 4.50
CA PRO A 92 -20.36 0.10 3.94
C PRO A 92 -21.47 0.43 4.93
N VAL A 93 -21.59 -0.34 6.02
CA VAL A 93 -22.60 -0.16 7.06
C VAL A 93 -22.03 0.57 8.28
N GLN A 94 -20.87 0.10 8.80
CA GLN A 94 -20.27 0.62 10.03
C GLN A 94 -19.27 1.75 9.79
N GLY A 95 -18.78 1.91 8.56
CA GLY A 95 -17.73 2.87 8.26
C GLY A 95 -16.36 2.43 8.78
N VAL A 96 -15.70 3.29 9.54
CA VAL A 96 -14.35 3.06 10.06
C VAL A 96 -14.39 2.39 11.44
N TYR A 97 -13.64 1.32 11.63
CA TYR A 97 -13.43 0.69 12.94
C TYR A 97 -12.46 1.52 13.80
N THR A 98 -12.99 2.55 14.46
CA THR A 98 -12.20 3.53 15.24
C THR A 98 -11.57 2.93 16.49
N ASP A 99 -12.15 1.87 17.04
CA ASP A 99 -11.63 1.07 18.16
C ASP A 99 -10.27 0.44 17.85
N GLU A 100 -9.99 0.17 16.57
CA GLU A 100 -8.70 -0.34 16.11
C GLU A 100 -7.66 0.78 15.85
N LEU A 101 -8.03 2.06 16.02
CA LEU A 101 -7.20 3.23 15.70
C LEU A 101 -6.99 4.18 16.90
N PRO A 102 -6.62 3.70 18.09
CA PRO A 102 -6.59 4.52 19.30
C PRO A 102 -5.59 5.69 19.23
N GLY A 103 -4.54 5.56 18.39
CA GLY A 103 -3.51 6.59 18.19
C GLY A 103 -3.84 7.63 17.11
N ALA A 104 -5.03 7.57 16.49
CA ALA A 104 -5.46 8.52 15.47
C ALA A 104 -6.51 9.50 16.00
N ALA A 105 -6.36 10.79 15.68
CA ALA A 105 -7.43 11.76 15.74
C ALA A 105 -8.07 11.83 14.35
N LEU A 106 -9.10 11.02 14.18
CA LEU A 106 -9.68 10.71 12.88
C LEU A 106 -10.73 11.73 12.48
N THR A 107 -10.66 12.19 11.25
CA THR A 107 -11.73 12.87 10.53
C THR A 107 -12.08 12.04 9.30
N VAL A 108 -13.33 11.57 9.22
CA VAL A 108 -13.82 10.74 8.12
C VAL A 108 -14.59 11.58 7.13
N CYS A 109 -14.05 11.73 5.94
CA CYS A 109 -14.70 12.42 4.83
C CYS A 109 -15.17 11.41 3.78
N ARG A 110 -16.48 11.19 3.72
CA ARG A 110 -17.09 10.31 2.75
C ARG A 110 -17.30 11.04 1.43
N LEU A 111 -16.76 10.48 0.35
CA LEU A 111 -17.00 10.93 -1.00
C LEU A 111 -18.15 10.10 -1.61
N ARG A 112 -19.10 10.74 -2.24
CA ARG A 112 -20.17 10.12 -3.00
C ARG A 112 -20.22 10.68 -4.42
N ALA A 113 -20.93 10.02 -5.31
CA ALA A 113 -21.29 10.54 -6.61
C ALA A 113 -22.66 9.95 -7.01
N GLU A 114 -23.39 10.64 -7.87
CA GLU A 114 -24.60 10.10 -8.46
C GLU A 114 -24.31 8.76 -9.17
N ARG A 115 -25.29 7.85 -9.14
CA ARG A 115 -25.17 6.47 -9.59
C ARG A 115 -24.66 6.36 -11.03
N GLU A 116 -25.19 7.19 -11.94
CA GLU A 116 -24.77 7.19 -13.35
C GLU A 116 -23.32 7.65 -13.52
N GLU A 117 -22.94 8.70 -12.80
CA GLU A 117 -21.56 9.22 -12.81
C GLU A 117 -20.58 8.22 -12.22
N LEU A 118 -20.95 7.54 -11.13
CA LEU A 118 -20.12 6.50 -10.51
C LEU A 118 -19.93 5.32 -11.46
N ALA A 119 -21.00 4.84 -12.12
CA ALA A 119 -20.93 3.80 -13.14
C ALA A 119 -20.01 4.18 -14.29
N ARG A 120 -20.14 5.41 -14.80
CA ARG A 120 -19.31 5.95 -15.87
C ARG A 120 -17.81 5.98 -15.46
N ARG A 121 -17.50 6.49 -14.26
CA ARG A 121 -16.13 6.56 -13.75
C ARG A 121 -15.54 5.18 -13.51
N PHE A 122 -16.34 4.25 -12.98
CA PHE A 122 -15.90 2.90 -12.70
C PHE A 122 -15.57 2.13 -13.98
N THR A 123 -16.49 2.15 -14.96
CA THR A 123 -16.32 1.47 -16.26
C THR A 123 -15.20 2.10 -17.09
N GLY A 124 -15.04 3.43 -17.01
CA GLY A 124 -13.97 4.16 -17.70
C GLY A 124 -12.54 3.75 -17.31
N ARG A 125 -12.36 3.00 -16.22
CA ARG A 125 -11.07 2.43 -15.84
C ARG A 125 -10.65 1.22 -16.70
N GLY A 126 -11.61 0.62 -17.45
CA GLY A 126 -11.35 -0.55 -18.29
C GLY A 126 -11.04 -1.84 -17.55
N MET A 127 -11.05 -1.83 -16.22
CA MET A 127 -10.76 -3.00 -15.37
C MET A 127 -11.92 -3.27 -14.42
N LEU A 128 -12.15 -4.55 -14.12
CA LEU A 128 -13.16 -5.02 -13.16
C LEU A 128 -14.58 -4.55 -13.50
N THR A 129 -14.87 -4.25 -14.76
CA THR A 129 -16.17 -3.69 -15.21
C THR A 129 -17.36 -4.59 -14.88
N HIS A 130 -17.13 -5.88 -14.66
CA HIS A 130 -18.14 -6.85 -14.19
C HIS A 130 -18.62 -6.59 -12.75
N LEU A 131 -17.86 -5.82 -11.95
CA LEU A 131 -18.20 -5.46 -10.57
C LEU A 131 -18.96 -4.13 -10.46
N VAL A 132 -19.36 -3.53 -11.58
CA VAL A 132 -20.05 -2.22 -11.55
C VAL A 132 -21.32 -2.26 -10.73
N GLN A 133 -22.15 -3.29 -10.87
CA GLN A 133 -23.40 -3.41 -10.12
C GLN A 133 -23.15 -3.54 -8.62
N GLU A 134 -22.21 -4.38 -8.21
CA GLU A 134 -21.82 -4.55 -6.82
C GLU A 134 -21.32 -3.22 -6.22
N THR A 135 -20.50 -2.48 -6.96
CA THR A 135 -20.02 -1.14 -6.55
C THR A 135 -21.16 -0.14 -6.35
N LEU A 136 -22.18 -0.18 -7.21
CA LEU A 136 -23.34 0.69 -7.11
C LEU A 136 -24.24 0.33 -5.93
N ASP A 137 -24.43 -0.96 -5.66
CA ASP A 137 -25.20 -1.44 -4.53
C ASP A 137 -24.48 -1.12 -3.20
N GLU A 138 -23.16 -1.24 -3.15
CA GLU A 138 -22.32 -0.78 -2.02
C GLU A 138 -22.47 0.73 -1.79
N ALA A 139 -22.50 1.54 -2.86
CA ALA A 139 -22.71 2.98 -2.76
C ALA A 139 -24.06 3.33 -2.15
N ASP A 140 -25.13 2.63 -2.56
CA ASP A 140 -26.48 2.82 -2.03
C ASP A 140 -26.53 2.46 -0.52
N VAL A 141 -25.87 1.38 -0.11
CA VAL A 141 -25.75 1.00 1.31
C VAL A 141 -24.98 2.07 2.11
N MET A 142 -23.88 2.58 1.58
CA MET A 142 -23.12 3.67 2.21
C MET A 142 -23.94 4.95 2.34
N ASP A 143 -24.74 5.29 1.34
CA ASP A 143 -25.61 6.47 1.39
C ASP A 143 -26.74 6.32 2.43
N ALA A 144 -27.27 5.12 2.60
CA ALA A 144 -28.29 4.81 3.61
C ALA A 144 -27.72 4.78 5.04
N SER A 145 -26.47 4.35 5.25
CA SER A 145 -25.85 4.21 6.58
C SER A 145 -25.46 5.55 7.20
N GLY A 146 -25.20 6.57 6.40
CA GLY A 146 -24.97 7.94 6.86
C GLY A 146 -23.71 8.16 7.71
N PHE A 147 -22.77 7.21 7.76
CA PHE A 147 -21.52 7.36 8.52
C PHE A 147 -20.59 8.43 7.92
N GLY A 148 -19.67 8.93 8.74
CA GLY A 148 -18.67 9.93 8.39
C GLY A 148 -18.97 11.30 8.98
N ASP A 149 -17.93 12.07 9.28
CA ASP A 149 -18.05 13.41 9.86
C ASP A 149 -18.51 14.42 8.79
N VAL A 150 -18.10 14.19 7.54
CA VAL A 150 -18.42 15.02 6.38
C VAL A 150 -18.75 14.11 5.18
N CYS A 151 -19.76 14.49 4.40
CA CYS A 151 -20.08 13.83 3.13
C CYS A 151 -20.03 14.85 1.99
N ILE A 152 -19.25 14.55 0.93
CA ILE A 152 -19.05 15.42 -0.23
C ILE A 152 -19.56 14.71 -1.49
N ASP A 153 -20.46 15.37 -2.20
CA ASP A 153 -20.86 14.93 -3.54
C ASP A 153 -19.83 15.40 -4.57
N THR A 154 -19.24 14.45 -5.27
CA THR A 154 -18.21 14.71 -6.28
C THR A 154 -18.74 14.70 -7.71
N THR A 155 -20.05 14.59 -7.89
CA THR A 155 -20.70 14.58 -9.22
C THR A 155 -20.35 15.83 -10.00
N GLY A 156 -19.81 15.66 -11.20
CA GLY A 156 -19.41 16.79 -12.07
C GLY A 156 -18.18 17.57 -11.61
N LEU A 157 -17.59 17.26 -10.44
CA LEU A 157 -16.43 17.95 -9.92
C LEU A 157 -15.13 17.34 -10.44
N ASP A 158 -14.18 18.21 -10.75
CA ASP A 158 -12.78 17.82 -10.93
C ASP A 158 -12.07 17.68 -9.58
N VAL A 159 -10.84 17.14 -9.59
CA VAL A 159 -10.06 16.89 -8.37
C VAL A 159 -9.82 18.18 -7.58
N SER A 160 -9.58 19.30 -8.26
CA SER A 160 -9.33 20.59 -7.60
C SER A 160 -10.55 21.11 -6.86
N ALA A 161 -11.73 21.00 -7.47
CA ALA A 161 -13.00 21.35 -6.86
C ALA A 161 -13.34 20.43 -5.67
N VAL A 162 -13.10 19.12 -5.79
CA VAL A 162 -13.27 18.19 -4.67
C VAL A 162 -12.39 18.61 -3.48
N LEU A 163 -11.13 18.98 -3.71
CA LEU A 163 -10.24 19.41 -2.63
C LEU A 163 -10.63 20.75 -2.01
N GLN A 164 -11.22 21.66 -2.77
CA GLN A 164 -11.78 22.89 -2.23
C GLN A 164 -12.96 22.59 -1.30
N GLU A 165 -13.86 21.70 -1.70
CA GLU A 165 -14.98 21.24 -0.85
C GLU A 165 -14.47 20.52 0.41
N VAL A 166 -13.45 19.66 0.31
CA VAL A 166 -12.82 19.02 1.46
C VAL A 166 -12.30 20.09 2.43
N ALA A 167 -11.52 21.06 1.94
CA ALA A 167 -10.96 22.11 2.78
C ALA A 167 -12.05 22.99 3.43
N ALA A 168 -13.11 23.33 2.69
CA ALA A 168 -14.20 24.15 3.19
C ALA A 168 -15.02 23.46 4.30
N ARG A 169 -15.25 22.15 4.18
CA ARG A 169 -16.12 21.41 5.09
C ARG A 169 -15.40 20.72 6.25
N VAL A 170 -14.18 20.25 6.01
CA VAL A 170 -13.37 19.57 7.04
C VAL A 170 -12.64 20.58 7.93
N GLY A 171 -12.37 21.79 7.43
CA GLY A 171 -11.61 22.82 8.15
C GLY A 171 -10.15 22.42 8.38
N ASP A 172 -9.55 22.98 9.44
CA ASP A 172 -8.16 22.71 9.79
C ASP A 172 -8.04 21.47 10.68
N TRP A 173 -8.09 20.30 10.07
CA TRP A 173 -7.95 19.00 10.74
C TRP A 173 -6.50 18.67 11.12
N THR A 174 -5.52 19.46 10.64
CA THR A 174 -4.09 19.21 10.88
C THR A 174 -3.59 19.74 12.22
N VAL A 175 -4.38 20.58 12.88
CA VAL A 175 -4.03 21.23 14.16
C VAL A 175 -4.56 20.40 15.33
N LEU A 176 -3.71 19.57 15.90
CA LEU A 176 -3.93 18.97 17.22
C LEU A 176 -2.68 19.14 18.07
N GLY A 177 -2.92 19.43 19.35
CA GLY A 177 -2.01 19.85 20.41
C GLY A 177 -0.53 19.46 20.37
N THR A 178 0.28 20.38 20.86
CA THR A 178 1.74 20.31 20.93
C THR A 178 2.21 19.46 22.13
N GLY A 179 1.99 18.15 22.11
CA GLY A 179 2.59 17.20 23.07
C GLY A 179 3.91 16.60 22.51
N ASP A 180 4.75 16.07 23.40
CA ASP A 180 5.98 15.38 22.99
C ASP A 180 5.66 14.02 22.34
N LEU A 181 5.45 14.08 21.02
CA LEU A 181 4.91 13.00 20.19
C LEU A 181 5.82 11.76 20.12
N ARG A 182 7.10 11.87 20.48
CA ARG A 182 8.10 10.83 20.24
C ARG A 182 8.13 9.74 21.30
N ALA A 183 8.13 10.12 22.58
CA ALA A 183 8.25 9.16 23.70
C ALA A 183 7.04 8.22 23.85
N GLU A 184 5.87 8.64 23.36
CA GLU A 184 4.62 7.85 23.46
C GLU A 184 4.40 6.95 22.25
N ALA A 185 4.89 7.35 21.06
CA ALA A 185 4.87 6.50 19.90
C ALA A 185 5.80 5.29 20.07
N GLU A 186 6.93 5.46 20.75
CA GLU A 186 7.84 4.35 21.09
C GLU A 186 7.14 3.37 22.06
N ARG A 187 6.40 3.87 23.05
CA ARG A 187 5.60 3.04 23.97
C ARG A 187 4.42 2.32 23.30
N ALA A 188 3.77 2.95 22.32
CA ALA A 188 2.68 2.32 21.58
C ALA A 188 3.18 1.22 20.63
N ALA A 189 4.37 1.38 20.06
CA ALA A 189 5.03 0.35 19.26
C ALA A 189 5.45 -0.87 20.08
N GLU A 190 5.81 -0.68 21.35
CA GLU A 190 6.16 -1.75 22.30
C GLU A 190 4.95 -2.51 22.85
N ALA A 191 3.77 -1.87 22.91
CA ALA A 191 2.57 -2.43 23.55
C ALA A 191 1.86 -3.54 22.73
N VAL A 192 2.24 -3.75 21.46
CA VAL A 192 1.73 -4.86 20.66
C VAL A 192 2.59 -6.09 20.89
N VAL A 193 2.36 -6.79 22.03
CA VAL A 193 2.98 -8.10 22.29
C VAL A 193 2.47 -9.10 21.25
N PRO A 194 3.35 -9.74 20.48
CA PRO A 194 2.92 -10.70 19.46
C PRO A 194 2.49 -12.01 20.11
N ALA A 195 1.34 -12.54 19.74
CA ALA A 195 1.15 -13.97 19.77
C ALA A 195 2.07 -14.54 18.67
N ASP A 196 3.21 -15.12 19.07
CA ASP A 196 4.12 -15.80 18.15
C ASP A 196 3.51 -17.16 17.83
N PRO A 197 3.07 -17.44 16.58
CA PRO A 197 2.47 -18.74 16.23
C PRO A 197 3.47 -19.92 16.28
N GLY A 198 4.71 -19.70 16.71
CA GLY A 198 5.69 -20.76 16.95
C GLY A 198 6.24 -21.46 15.70
N VAL A 199 5.63 -21.28 14.54
CA VAL A 199 5.96 -21.97 13.29
C VAL A 199 6.62 -20.99 12.30
N GLU A 200 7.71 -21.40 11.71
CA GLU A 200 8.39 -20.68 10.64
C GLU A 200 7.48 -20.62 9.38
N ALA A 201 7.38 -19.46 8.75
CA ALA A 201 6.55 -19.28 7.56
C ALA A 201 7.38 -18.79 6.37
N PRO A 202 7.13 -19.32 5.15
CA PRO A 202 7.84 -18.91 3.96
C PRO A 202 7.39 -17.54 3.48
N LEU A 203 8.37 -16.72 3.09
CA LEU A 203 8.20 -15.45 2.42
C LEU A 203 8.91 -15.51 1.07
N LEU A 204 8.17 -15.26 -0.01
CA LEU A 204 8.75 -15.02 -1.32
C LEU A 204 8.82 -13.53 -1.60
N TRP A 205 10.01 -13.04 -1.88
CA TRP A 205 10.21 -11.64 -2.19
C TRP A 205 10.70 -11.45 -3.63
N LEU A 206 9.85 -10.87 -4.48
CA LEU A 206 10.22 -10.52 -5.84
C LEU A 206 10.90 -9.14 -5.84
N CYS A 207 12.18 -9.12 -6.17
CA CYS A 207 12.97 -7.90 -6.30
C CYS A 207 13.51 -7.73 -7.74
N GLY A 208 14.06 -6.56 -8.04
CA GLY A 208 14.59 -6.24 -9.36
C GLY A 208 14.37 -4.76 -9.72
N PRO A 209 14.85 -4.31 -10.89
CA PRO A 209 14.79 -2.90 -11.29
C PRO A 209 13.37 -2.41 -11.56
N THR A 210 13.21 -1.09 -11.69
CA THR A 210 11.96 -0.47 -12.18
C THR A 210 11.62 -1.00 -13.57
N GLY A 211 10.34 -1.31 -13.81
CA GLY A 211 9.89 -1.82 -15.12
C GLY A 211 10.06 -3.33 -15.33
N VAL A 212 10.73 -4.08 -14.44
CA VAL A 212 10.95 -5.52 -14.61
C VAL A 212 9.68 -6.39 -14.42
N GLY A 213 8.60 -5.83 -13.86
CA GLY A 213 7.33 -6.54 -13.69
C GLY A 213 7.07 -7.08 -12.27
N LYS A 214 7.80 -6.61 -11.23
CA LYS A 214 7.65 -7.09 -9.84
C LYS A 214 6.21 -7.20 -9.37
N SER A 215 5.46 -6.10 -9.39
CA SER A 215 4.08 -6.06 -8.86
C SER A 215 3.13 -6.89 -9.71
N THR A 216 3.28 -6.87 -11.05
CA THR A 216 2.45 -7.67 -11.97
C THR A 216 2.66 -9.17 -11.77
N ILE A 217 3.91 -9.62 -11.79
CA ILE A 217 4.26 -11.03 -11.61
C ILE A 217 3.94 -11.47 -10.17
N GLY A 218 4.31 -10.65 -9.18
CA GLY A 218 4.05 -10.94 -7.77
C GLY A 218 2.57 -11.10 -7.45
N TRP A 219 1.73 -10.24 -8.03
CA TRP A 219 0.28 -10.37 -7.92
C TRP A 219 -0.23 -11.69 -8.52
N GLN A 220 0.24 -12.08 -9.69
CA GLN A 220 -0.16 -13.33 -10.32
C GLN A 220 0.36 -14.57 -9.56
N VAL A 221 1.57 -14.50 -8.99
CA VAL A 221 2.08 -15.54 -8.08
C VAL A 221 1.17 -15.64 -6.84
N TYR A 222 0.80 -14.52 -6.23
CA TYR A 222 -0.15 -14.49 -5.12
C TYR A 222 -1.49 -15.12 -5.51
N GLN A 223 -2.08 -14.73 -6.65
CA GLN A 223 -3.33 -15.29 -7.14
C GLN A 223 -3.24 -16.81 -7.38
N HIS A 224 -2.09 -17.32 -7.78
CA HIS A 224 -1.86 -18.75 -7.94
C HIS A 224 -1.75 -19.45 -6.59
N VAL A 225 -0.87 -18.97 -5.71
CA VAL A 225 -0.52 -19.64 -4.44
C VAL A 225 -1.71 -19.64 -3.45
N ARG A 226 -2.47 -18.56 -3.38
CA ARG A 226 -3.61 -18.42 -2.46
C ARG A 226 -4.74 -19.45 -2.68
N ARG A 227 -4.74 -20.14 -3.83
CA ARG A 227 -5.71 -21.22 -4.10
C ARG A 227 -5.49 -22.46 -3.24
N SER A 228 -4.29 -22.64 -2.71
CA SER A 228 -3.90 -23.83 -1.94
C SER A 228 -3.26 -23.54 -0.58
N VAL A 229 -2.78 -22.30 -0.37
CA VAL A 229 -2.10 -21.85 0.85
C VAL A 229 -2.68 -20.50 1.27
N ARG A 230 -3.00 -20.33 2.55
CA ARG A 230 -3.46 -19.02 3.07
C ARG A 230 -2.32 -18.02 3.00
N THR A 231 -2.34 -17.19 1.99
CA THR A 231 -1.22 -16.33 1.59
C THR A 231 -1.61 -14.87 1.65
N ALA A 232 -0.75 -14.04 2.23
CA ALA A 232 -0.85 -12.58 2.16
C ALA A 232 -0.01 -12.02 0.99
N TYR A 233 -0.33 -10.81 0.54
CA TYR A 233 0.44 -10.07 -0.45
C TYR A 233 0.76 -8.67 0.05
N VAL A 234 1.98 -8.19 -0.19
CA VAL A 234 2.42 -6.84 0.15
C VAL A 234 3.30 -6.26 -0.96
N ASP A 235 2.93 -5.08 -1.42
CA ASP A 235 3.80 -4.24 -2.26
C ASP A 235 4.48 -3.18 -1.39
N LEU A 236 5.78 -3.28 -1.19
CA LEU A 236 6.55 -2.38 -0.32
C LEU A 236 6.57 -0.93 -0.81
N ASP A 237 6.38 -0.71 -2.11
CA ASP A 237 6.34 0.65 -2.64
C ASP A 237 5.06 1.38 -2.21
N GLN A 238 4.03 0.65 -1.76
CA GLN A 238 2.78 1.20 -1.24
C GLN A 238 2.80 1.45 0.28
N LEU A 239 3.85 1.02 1.00
CA LEU A 239 3.88 1.07 2.47
C LEU A 239 4.63 2.26 3.07
N ALA A 240 5.21 3.14 2.27
CA ALA A 240 6.16 4.11 2.79
C ALA A 240 6.01 5.53 2.22
N PHE A 241 4.79 5.95 1.96
CA PHE A 241 4.54 7.32 1.51
C PHE A 241 4.62 8.28 2.70
N LEU A 242 5.84 8.70 3.01
CA LEU A 242 6.16 9.71 4.03
C LEU A 242 6.96 10.83 3.39
N ARG A 243 6.61 12.07 3.71
CA ARG A 243 7.37 13.26 3.30
C ARG A 243 7.61 14.18 4.50
N PRO A 244 8.76 14.86 4.59
CA PRO A 244 9.87 14.74 3.64
C PRO A 244 10.43 13.31 3.58
N VAL A 245 10.84 12.90 2.36
CA VAL A 245 11.47 11.58 2.18
C VAL A 245 12.81 11.59 2.93
N PRO A 246 13.09 10.61 3.80
CA PRO A 246 14.39 10.52 4.46
C PRO A 246 15.53 10.52 3.44
N SER A 247 16.52 11.39 3.63
CA SER A 247 17.70 11.49 2.75
C SER A 247 18.54 10.21 2.78
N ASP A 248 18.62 9.58 3.95
CA ASP A 248 19.29 8.30 4.10
C ASP A 248 18.47 7.15 3.49
N ARG A 249 19.12 6.39 2.59
CA ARG A 249 18.53 5.24 1.92
C ARG A 249 18.08 4.16 2.91
N LEU A 250 18.90 3.86 3.93
CA LEU A 250 18.55 2.86 4.94
C LEU A 250 17.35 3.29 5.78
N ALA A 251 17.18 4.57 6.07
CA ALA A 251 16.02 5.07 6.79
C ALA A 251 14.70 4.83 6.01
N ARG A 252 14.74 4.96 4.67
CA ARG A 252 13.58 4.60 3.81
C ARG A 252 13.26 3.11 3.86
N HIS A 253 14.29 2.26 3.82
CA HIS A 253 14.10 0.81 3.95
C HIS A 253 13.62 0.41 5.34
N ARG A 254 14.10 1.04 6.41
CA ARG A 254 13.63 0.78 7.78
C ARG A 254 12.14 1.06 7.94
N LEU A 255 11.62 2.15 7.38
CA LEU A 255 10.17 2.42 7.40
C LEU A 255 9.39 1.29 6.72
N ARG A 256 9.83 0.86 5.53
CA ARG A 256 9.20 -0.27 4.82
C ARG A 256 9.27 -1.58 5.62
N ALA A 257 10.43 -1.85 6.23
CA ALA A 257 10.65 -3.06 7.02
C ALA A 257 9.75 -3.11 8.26
N ASP A 258 9.63 -1.99 8.97
CA ASP A 258 8.77 -1.90 10.17
C ASP A 258 7.29 -2.02 9.81
N ASN A 259 6.86 -1.39 8.70
CA ASN A 259 5.49 -1.55 8.20
C ASN A 259 5.23 -2.99 7.74
N LEU A 260 6.15 -3.61 6.98
CA LEU A 260 6.02 -5.00 6.56
C LEU A 260 5.93 -5.95 7.77
N ALA A 261 6.80 -5.76 8.77
CA ALA A 261 6.80 -6.58 9.98
C ALA A 261 5.48 -6.46 10.77
N ALA A 262 4.91 -5.25 10.82
CA ALA A 262 3.62 -5.02 11.48
C ALA A 262 2.48 -5.72 10.73
N LEU A 263 2.39 -5.54 9.41
CA LEU A 263 1.39 -6.20 8.58
C LEU A 263 1.52 -7.72 8.65
N TRP A 264 2.75 -8.24 8.57
CA TRP A 264 3.01 -9.66 8.61
C TRP A 264 2.53 -10.30 9.91
N ARG A 265 2.76 -9.65 11.06
CA ARG A 265 2.22 -10.11 12.35
C ARG A 265 0.70 -10.21 12.34
N THR A 266 0.01 -9.20 11.82
CA THR A 266 -1.45 -9.19 11.72
C THR A 266 -1.95 -10.34 10.83
N TYR A 267 -1.33 -10.54 9.67
CA TYR A 267 -1.66 -11.66 8.79
C TYR A 267 -1.40 -13.01 9.43
N ARG A 268 -0.27 -13.18 10.14
CA ARG A 268 0.04 -14.42 10.86
C ARG A 268 -1.00 -14.72 11.92
N ASN A 269 -1.41 -13.75 12.69
CA ASN A 269 -2.45 -13.89 13.72
C ASN A 269 -3.81 -14.28 13.10
N ALA A 270 -4.08 -13.86 11.88
CA ALA A 270 -5.26 -14.26 11.11
C ALA A 270 -5.09 -15.60 10.36
N GLY A 271 -3.97 -16.30 10.58
CA GLY A 271 -3.72 -17.63 10.03
C GLY A 271 -3.06 -17.64 8.65
N ALA A 272 -2.34 -16.58 8.25
CA ALA A 272 -1.52 -16.63 7.04
C ALA A 272 -0.39 -17.63 7.20
N GLU A 273 -0.22 -18.50 6.22
CA GLU A 273 0.80 -19.55 6.15
C GLU A 273 2.00 -19.13 5.30
N ALA A 274 1.80 -18.17 4.38
CA ALA A 274 2.84 -17.63 3.50
C ALA A 274 2.59 -16.16 3.18
N ILE A 275 3.62 -15.49 2.70
CA ILE A 275 3.49 -14.12 2.18
C ILE A 275 4.30 -13.94 0.90
N ILE A 276 3.71 -13.24 -0.06
CA ILE A 276 4.38 -12.75 -1.26
C ILE A 276 4.66 -11.26 -1.07
N VAL A 277 5.90 -10.86 -1.24
CA VAL A 277 6.33 -9.47 -1.13
C VAL A 277 6.93 -9.00 -2.46
N THR A 278 6.56 -7.82 -2.90
CA THR A 278 7.20 -7.14 -4.04
C THR A 278 7.85 -5.85 -3.57
N GLY A 279 9.00 -5.51 -4.14
CA GLY A 279 9.66 -4.25 -3.81
C GLY A 279 11.18 -4.27 -4.01
N PRO A 280 11.83 -3.12 -3.82
CA PRO A 280 13.26 -3.01 -4.03
C PRO A 280 14.07 -3.71 -2.94
N VAL A 281 15.09 -4.45 -3.35
CA VAL A 281 16.25 -4.87 -2.55
C VAL A 281 17.46 -4.54 -3.38
N GLU A 282 18.36 -3.74 -2.86
CA GLU A 282 19.46 -3.19 -3.65
C GLU A 282 20.78 -3.89 -3.35
N ASP A 283 20.91 -4.44 -2.14
CA ASP A 283 22.11 -5.12 -1.68
C ASP A 283 21.83 -6.11 -0.53
N GLU A 284 22.84 -6.86 -0.16
CA GLU A 284 22.76 -7.85 0.92
C GLU A 284 22.51 -7.22 2.30
N ALA A 285 23.00 -6.01 2.55
CA ALA A 285 22.79 -5.30 3.82
C ALA A 285 21.31 -4.94 3.99
N THR A 286 20.68 -4.46 2.91
CA THR A 286 19.23 -4.22 2.88
C THR A 286 18.44 -5.51 3.10
N ALA A 287 18.81 -6.60 2.42
CA ALA A 287 18.14 -7.89 2.61
C ALA A 287 18.24 -8.40 4.06
N LYS A 288 19.43 -8.31 4.68
CA LYS A 288 19.64 -8.68 6.09
C LYS A 288 18.82 -7.83 7.06
N MET A 289 18.70 -6.54 6.79
CA MET A 289 17.90 -5.64 7.63
C MET A 289 16.41 -6.05 7.64
N TYR A 290 15.85 -6.39 6.49
CA TYR A 290 14.46 -6.89 6.44
C TYR A 290 14.33 -8.26 7.09
N ALA A 291 15.26 -9.17 6.87
CA ALA A 291 15.25 -10.48 7.52
C ALA A 291 15.28 -10.35 9.05
N ALA A 292 16.06 -9.41 9.59
CA ALA A 292 16.08 -9.12 11.02
C ALA A 292 14.76 -8.56 11.57
N ALA A 293 14.02 -7.82 10.75
CA ALA A 293 12.69 -7.29 11.11
C ALA A 293 11.58 -8.36 11.06
N LEU A 294 11.85 -9.53 10.45
CA LEU A 294 10.89 -10.60 10.20
C LEU A 294 11.32 -11.90 10.90
N PRO A 295 11.33 -11.97 12.24
CA PRO A 295 11.73 -13.16 12.95
C PRO A 295 10.86 -14.37 12.56
N ARG A 296 11.42 -15.57 12.56
CA ARG A 296 10.75 -16.83 12.20
C ARG A 296 10.09 -16.80 10.82
N THR A 297 10.72 -16.10 9.88
CA THR A 297 10.26 -16.04 8.49
C THR A 297 11.40 -16.49 7.59
N GLU A 298 11.15 -17.55 6.80
CA GLU A 298 12.10 -18.00 5.81
C GLU A 298 12.01 -17.15 4.55
N VAL A 299 12.93 -16.19 4.43
CA VAL A 299 12.94 -15.25 3.29
C VAL A 299 13.62 -15.89 2.08
N THR A 300 12.87 -16.06 1.00
CA THR A 300 13.38 -16.44 -0.31
C THR A 300 13.34 -15.22 -1.24
N LEU A 301 14.50 -14.67 -1.59
CA LEU A 301 14.58 -13.63 -2.60
C LEU A 301 14.55 -14.24 -4.01
N CYS A 302 13.62 -13.75 -4.83
CA CYS A 302 13.50 -14.02 -6.25
C CYS A 302 13.86 -12.77 -7.03
N ARG A 303 15.04 -12.75 -7.65
CA ARG A 303 15.48 -11.66 -8.49
C ARG A 303 14.88 -11.80 -9.88
N LEU A 304 14.09 -10.79 -10.27
CA LEU A 304 13.64 -10.64 -11.65
C LEU A 304 14.68 -9.83 -12.44
N HIS A 305 14.95 -10.27 -13.67
CA HIS A 305 15.86 -9.62 -14.60
C HIS A 305 15.12 -9.27 -15.88
N ALA A 306 15.54 -8.18 -16.53
CA ALA A 306 15.21 -7.85 -17.91
C ALA A 306 16.34 -6.98 -18.49
N GLY A 307 16.58 -7.13 -19.76
CA GLY A 307 17.56 -6.33 -20.50
C GLY A 307 17.10 -4.89 -20.70
N ARG A 308 18.04 -4.01 -21.04
CA ARG A 308 17.81 -2.57 -21.20
C ARG A 308 16.65 -2.24 -22.15
N ALA A 309 16.54 -2.93 -23.28
CA ALA A 309 15.50 -2.67 -24.28
C ALA A 309 14.09 -2.94 -23.72
N ALA A 310 13.90 -4.10 -23.09
CA ALA A 310 12.62 -4.47 -22.48
C ALA A 310 12.26 -3.56 -21.30
N LEU A 311 13.23 -3.16 -20.47
CA LEU A 311 13.00 -2.19 -19.38
C LEU A 311 12.55 -0.83 -19.92
N ALA A 312 13.19 -0.33 -20.98
CA ALA A 312 12.84 0.95 -21.59
C ALA A 312 11.42 0.93 -22.19
N GLU A 313 11.06 -0.12 -22.91
CA GLU A 313 9.72 -0.31 -23.49
C GLU A 313 8.64 -0.36 -22.41
N ARG A 314 8.87 -1.14 -21.35
CA ARG A 314 7.91 -1.30 -20.24
C ARG A 314 7.76 -0.01 -19.42
N ILE A 315 8.84 0.74 -19.19
CA ILE A 315 8.83 2.05 -18.52
C ILE A 315 8.01 3.05 -19.34
N GLU A 316 8.24 3.09 -20.66
CA GLU A 316 7.48 3.96 -21.55
C GLU A 316 5.99 3.58 -21.62
N SER A 317 5.68 2.28 -21.76
CA SER A 317 4.29 1.79 -21.73
C SER A 317 3.57 2.16 -20.42
N ARG A 318 4.23 1.97 -19.27
CA ARG A 318 3.68 2.33 -17.96
C ARG A 318 3.42 3.83 -17.83
N SER A 319 4.28 4.68 -18.37
CA SER A 319 4.09 6.14 -18.34
C SER A 319 2.81 6.60 -19.04
N ARG A 320 2.34 5.82 -20.03
CA ARG A 320 1.09 6.02 -20.78
C ARG A 320 -0.13 5.34 -20.15
N GLY A 321 0.01 4.70 -18.99
CA GLY A 321 -1.09 4.01 -18.28
C GLY A 321 -1.12 2.49 -18.48
N GLY A 322 -0.06 1.88 -18.99
CA GLY A 322 0.06 0.43 -19.20
C GLY A 322 0.29 -0.39 -17.92
N SER A 323 -0.20 0.07 -16.78
CA SER A 323 -0.09 -0.64 -15.50
C SER A 323 -1.29 -0.35 -14.59
N TRP A 324 -1.39 -1.12 -13.51
CA TRP A 324 -2.37 -0.85 -12.45
C TRP A 324 -2.20 0.60 -11.95
N PRO A 325 -3.29 1.39 -11.87
CA PRO A 325 -3.22 2.77 -11.39
C PRO A 325 -2.89 2.79 -9.91
N ALA A 326 -1.63 3.10 -9.59
CA ALA A 326 -1.18 3.34 -8.22
C ALA A 326 -1.06 4.84 -7.95
N PRO A 327 -1.38 5.30 -6.72
CA PRO A 327 -1.12 6.68 -6.35
C PRO A 327 0.38 6.97 -6.44
N GLY A 328 0.72 8.14 -6.95
CA GLY A 328 2.12 8.58 -7.01
C GLY A 328 3.03 7.80 -7.95
N ASP A 329 2.49 7.18 -8.99
CA ASP A 329 3.34 6.51 -9.99
C ASP A 329 4.41 7.48 -10.52
N PRO A 330 5.71 7.21 -10.23
CA PRO A 330 6.80 8.13 -10.57
C PRO A 330 7.05 8.27 -12.07
N LEU A 331 6.44 7.41 -12.91
CA LEU A 331 6.62 7.44 -14.36
C LEU A 331 5.55 8.27 -15.06
N LYS A 332 4.40 8.45 -14.44
CA LYS A 332 3.27 9.14 -15.06
C LYS A 332 3.58 10.63 -15.26
N GLY A 333 3.35 11.15 -16.47
CA GLY A 333 3.55 12.55 -16.81
C GLY A 333 5.02 12.97 -17.02
N ARG A 334 5.96 12.00 -17.03
CA ARG A 334 7.37 12.27 -17.30
C ARG A 334 7.65 12.51 -18.78
N SER A 335 8.61 13.39 -19.04
CA SER A 335 9.11 13.61 -20.39
C SER A 335 9.87 12.40 -20.93
N ALA A 336 9.97 12.28 -22.25
CA ALA A 336 10.73 11.20 -22.89
C ALA A 336 12.22 11.18 -22.44
N ALA A 337 12.81 12.34 -22.13
CA ALA A 337 14.19 12.42 -21.63
C ALA A 337 14.31 11.84 -20.23
N GLU A 338 13.36 12.14 -19.33
CA GLU A 338 13.33 11.60 -17.98
C GLU A 338 13.09 10.08 -17.99
N LEU A 339 12.18 9.60 -18.85
CA LEU A 339 11.90 8.16 -18.99
C LEU A 339 13.15 7.40 -19.48
N ARG A 340 13.90 7.96 -20.45
CA ARG A 340 15.18 7.35 -20.88
C ARG A 340 16.18 7.27 -19.72
N ARG A 341 16.34 8.35 -18.93
CA ARG A 341 17.23 8.34 -17.77
C ARG A 341 16.80 7.27 -16.75
N ILE A 342 15.51 7.15 -16.46
CA ILE A 342 14.99 6.12 -15.55
C ILE A 342 15.25 4.71 -16.11
N ALA A 343 15.13 4.52 -17.41
CA ALA A 343 15.43 3.23 -18.05
C ALA A 343 16.93 2.87 -17.98
N ASP A 344 17.81 3.86 -18.12
CA ASP A 344 19.25 3.67 -17.94
C ASP A 344 19.62 3.33 -16.48
N GLU A 345 19.02 3.99 -15.53
CA GLU A 345 19.15 3.69 -14.09
C GLU A 345 18.62 2.28 -13.76
N ALA A 346 17.49 1.89 -14.35
CA ALA A 346 16.94 0.55 -14.18
C ALA A 346 17.85 -0.54 -14.78
N ALA A 347 18.42 -0.30 -15.95
CA ALA A 347 19.38 -1.20 -16.56
C ALA A 347 20.67 -1.32 -15.73
N ALA A 348 21.19 -0.22 -15.21
CA ALA A 348 22.34 -0.23 -14.29
C ALA A 348 22.04 -1.01 -13.00
N THR A 349 20.82 -0.86 -12.46
CA THR A 349 20.35 -1.62 -11.30
C THR A 349 20.29 -3.13 -11.60
N ALA A 350 19.78 -3.53 -12.78
CA ALA A 350 19.75 -4.92 -13.20
C ALA A 350 21.15 -5.54 -13.18
N VAL A 351 22.13 -4.86 -13.77
CA VAL A 351 23.54 -5.29 -13.82
C VAL A 351 24.15 -5.37 -12.41
N ALA A 352 23.86 -4.39 -11.55
CA ALA A 352 24.37 -4.37 -10.17
C ALA A 352 23.85 -5.55 -9.35
N LEU A 353 22.54 -5.82 -9.44
CA LEU A 353 21.91 -6.96 -8.76
C LEU A 353 22.42 -8.31 -9.28
N GLU A 354 22.72 -8.42 -10.57
CA GLU A 354 23.32 -9.61 -11.16
C GLU A 354 24.71 -9.85 -10.62
N ARG A 355 25.57 -8.82 -10.62
CA ARG A 355 26.94 -8.90 -10.07
C ARG A 355 26.96 -9.25 -8.58
N ALA A 356 26.00 -8.73 -7.82
CA ALA A 356 25.86 -9.06 -6.41
C ALA A 356 25.36 -10.48 -6.17
N SER A 357 24.92 -11.20 -7.21
CA SER A 357 24.32 -12.54 -7.11
C SER A 357 23.20 -12.61 -6.05
N LEU A 358 22.44 -11.52 -5.91
CA LEU A 358 21.43 -11.38 -4.88
C LEU A 358 20.27 -12.35 -5.13
N GLY A 359 19.91 -13.12 -4.08
CA GLY A 359 18.76 -14.02 -4.09
C GLY A 359 19.07 -15.44 -4.57
N ARG A 360 18.28 -16.39 -4.06
CA ARG A 360 18.40 -17.82 -4.43
C ARG A 360 17.72 -18.15 -5.75
N LEU A 361 16.67 -17.41 -6.10
CA LEU A 361 15.92 -17.59 -7.34
C LEU A 361 16.24 -16.44 -8.29
N HIS A 362 16.36 -16.79 -9.54
CA HIS A 362 16.56 -15.84 -10.63
C HIS A 362 15.63 -16.18 -11.79
N VAL A 363 14.88 -15.19 -12.26
CA VAL A 363 13.97 -15.33 -13.39
C VAL A 363 14.22 -14.18 -14.36
N ASP A 364 14.66 -14.54 -15.55
CA ASP A 364 14.72 -13.62 -16.68
C ASP A 364 13.32 -13.47 -17.27
N THR A 365 12.87 -12.23 -17.43
CA THR A 365 11.54 -11.89 -17.94
C THR A 365 11.58 -11.43 -19.41
N ASP A 366 12.76 -11.38 -20.03
CA ASP A 366 12.89 -11.05 -21.44
C ASP A 366 12.32 -12.16 -22.31
N GLY A 367 11.45 -11.79 -23.26
CA GLY A 367 10.81 -12.74 -24.17
C GLY A 367 9.83 -13.72 -23.51
N ARG A 368 9.57 -13.56 -22.20
CA ARG A 368 8.58 -14.37 -21.47
C ARG A 368 7.29 -13.62 -21.23
N THR A 369 6.20 -14.36 -21.27
CA THR A 369 4.92 -13.87 -20.79
C THR A 369 4.91 -13.80 -19.24
N VAL A 370 3.90 -13.12 -18.70
CA VAL A 370 3.69 -13.07 -17.24
C VAL A 370 3.43 -14.49 -16.71
N GLU A 371 2.61 -15.27 -17.41
CA GLU A 371 2.23 -16.64 -17.06
C GLU A 371 3.45 -17.58 -17.01
N GLU A 372 4.34 -17.50 -17.98
CA GLU A 372 5.58 -18.29 -18.01
C GLU A 372 6.51 -17.93 -16.86
N SER A 373 6.62 -16.64 -16.54
CA SER A 373 7.39 -16.15 -15.39
C SER A 373 6.80 -16.64 -14.07
N VAL A 374 5.48 -16.59 -13.91
CA VAL A 374 4.76 -17.11 -12.74
C VAL A 374 4.98 -18.61 -12.58
N ALA A 375 4.82 -19.38 -13.65
CA ALA A 375 5.01 -20.84 -13.63
C ALA A 375 6.43 -21.22 -13.18
N ALA A 376 7.45 -20.50 -13.70
CA ALA A 376 8.84 -20.73 -13.31
C ALA A 376 9.07 -20.44 -11.81
N ILE A 377 8.51 -19.34 -11.28
CA ILE A 377 8.63 -18.97 -9.86
C ILE A 377 7.95 -19.98 -8.97
N VAL A 378 6.70 -20.34 -9.28
CA VAL A 378 5.91 -21.29 -8.47
C VAL A 378 6.55 -22.67 -8.43
N ALA A 379 7.09 -23.14 -9.57
CA ALA A 379 7.81 -24.40 -9.63
C ALA A 379 9.09 -24.41 -8.76
N ALA A 380 9.78 -23.27 -8.67
CA ALA A 380 11.02 -23.14 -7.91
C ALA A 380 10.83 -22.81 -6.43
N TRP A 381 9.65 -22.29 -6.05
CA TRP A 381 9.33 -21.91 -4.67
C TRP A 381 8.06 -22.62 -4.18
N PRO A 382 8.17 -23.79 -3.53
CA PRO A 382 7.02 -24.45 -2.91
C PRO A 382 6.60 -23.68 -1.64
N ALA A 383 5.40 -23.09 -1.67
CA ALA A 383 4.85 -22.36 -0.53
C ALA A 383 4.54 -23.26 0.69
N ARG A 384 4.44 -24.56 0.50
CA ARG A 384 4.40 -25.59 1.57
C ARG A 384 5.65 -26.46 1.48
N ARG A 385 6.41 -26.54 2.57
CA ARG A 385 7.32 -27.67 2.74
C ARG A 385 6.49 -28.93 3.04
N ARG A 386 6.70 -29.97 2.26
CA ARG A 386 6.16 -31.32 2.53
C ARG A 386 6.78 -31.89 3.80
#